data_dc30fb007f6b543ea59e02b19e53488e
#
_entry.id   dc30fb007f6b543ea59e02b19e53488e
#
_cell.length_a   1.000
_cell.length_b   1.000
_cell.length_c   1.000
_cell.angle_alpha   90.00
_cell.angle_beta   90.00
_cell.angle_gamma   90.00
#
_symmetry.space_group_name_H-M   'P 1'
#
loop_
_entity.id
_entity.type
_entity.pdbx_description
1 polymer ?
#
loop_
_entity_poly.entity_id
_entity_poly.type
_entity_poly.pdbx_seq_one_letter_code
_entity_poly.pdbx_strand_id
1 'polypeptide(L)'
;LRDVVGELPDVDATVLALAGALAHWHRGHGFCPACGAATTVTRAGYVRVCDGCGKQHFPRTDPAVICLVINGDECLLGRRAIWAKERRSTLAGFVEPGETLEQAVAREIFEEVGVHVGKVVYRGSQPWPFPASLMLGFWAEATSTEVNVDNDEIVEAHWFSRARVRSQTASGDLVLPPADSISHRLVTDWLHDENARV
;
A
#
# COMPACT_ATOMS: atom_id res chain seq x y z
N LEU A 1 1.56 -9.12 14.98
CA LEU A 1 0.46 -8.15 14.91
C LEU A 1 -0.23 -8.21 13.54
N ARG A 2 0.55 -8.17 12.46
CA ARG A 2 0.01 -8.23 11.08
C ARG A 2 -0.88 -9.47 10.84
N ASP A 3 -0.48 -10.61 11.36
CA ASP A 3 -1.16 -11.90 11.14
C ASP A 3 -2.42 -12.08 12.01
N VAL A 4 -2.62 -11.21 12.99
CA VAL A 4 -3.71 -11.31 13.98
C VAL A 4 -4.74 -10.19 13.83
N VAL A 5 -4.35 -9.03 13.28
CA VAL A 5 -5.23 -7.86 13.18
C VAL A 5 -6.49 -8.14 12.37
N GLY A 6 -6.39 -8.93 11.29
CA GLY A 6 -7.54 -9.30 10.46
C GLY A 6 -8.55 -10.25 11.13
N GLU A 7 -8.20 -10.87 12.26
CA GLU A 7 -9.07 -11.79 13.03
C GLU A 7 -9.78 -11.09 14.19
N LEU A 8 -9.44 -9.82 14.45
CA LEU A 8 -9.96 -9.06 15.58
C LEU A 8 -11.18 -8.21 15.20
N PRO A 9 -12.06 -7.89 16.16
CA PRO A 9 -13.08 -6.85 15.96
C PRO A 9 -12.43 -5.52 15.56
N ASP A 10 -13.09 -4.75 14.70
CA ASP A 10 -12.56 -3.51 14.10
C ASP A 10 -11.99 -2.51 15.13
N VAL A 11 -12.65 -2.39 16.28
CA VAL A 11 -12.20 -1.48 17.36
C VAL A 11 -10.89 -1.95 17.96
N ASP A 12 -10.76 -3.24 18.25
CA ASP A 12 -9.55 -3.83 18.84
C ASP A 12 -8.40 -3.80 17.84
N ALA A 13 -8.67 -4.11 16.57
CA ALA A 13 -7.72 -4.00 15.48
C ALA A 13 -7.17 -2.57 15.36
N THR A 14 -8.04 -1.56 15.41
CA THR A 14 -7.66 -0.15 15.34
C THR A 14 -6.78 0.26 16.54
N VAL A 15 -7.15 -0.13 17.75
CA VAL A 15 -6.39 0.18 18.97
C VAL A 15 -5.00 -0.47 18.92
N LEU A 16 -4.92 -1.72 18.52
CA LEU A 16 -3.64 -2.44 18.41
C LEU A 16 -2.76 -1.89 17.31
N ALA A 17 -3.33 -1.51 16.17
CA ALA A 17 -2.63 -0.86 15.07
C ALA A 17 -2.00 0.47 15.55
N LEU A 18 -2.78 1.31 16.23
CA LEU A 18 -2.31 2.56 16.81
C LEU A 18 -1.21 2.33 17.86
N ALA A 19 -1.42 1.41 18.80
CA ALA A 19 -0.44 1.08 19.82
C ALA A 19 0.88 0.57 19.21
N GLY A 20 0.79 -0.29 18.19
CA GLY A 20 1.94 -0.80 17.44
C GLY A 20 2.73 0.30 16.74
N ALA A 21 2.03 1.22 16.04
CA ALA A 21 2.63 2.37 15.38
C ALA A 21 3.36 3.30 16.37
N LEU A 22 2.71 3.67 17.46
CA LEU A 22 3.30 4.53 18.49
C LEU A 22 4.49 3.85 19.16
N ALA A 23 4.37 2.58 19.52
CA ALA A 23 5.48 1.82 20.14
C ALA A 23 6.68 1.71 19.19
N HIS A 24 6.44 1.48 17.89
CA HIS A 24 7.51 1.48 16.88
C HIS A 24 8.20 2.85 16.80
N TRP A 25 7.40 3.91 16.68
CA TRP A 25 7.92 5.27 16.60
C TRP A 25 8.73 5.65 17.85
N HIS A 26 8.24 5.35 19.05
CA HIS A 26 8.95 5.63 20.29
C HIS A 26 10.31 4.96 20.40
N ARG A 27 10.45 3.71 19.89
CA ARG A 27 11.75 3.00 19.88
C ARG A 27 12.80 3.70 19.02
N GLY A 28 12.38 4.30 17.90
CA GLY A 28 13.29 5.00 16.98
C GLY A 28 13.57 6.46 17.32
N HIS A 29 12.81 7.06 18.27
CA HIS A 29 12.85 8.52 18.51
C HIS A 29 13.27 8.90 19.93
N GLY A 30 14.07 8.06 20.59
CA GLY A 30 14.62 8.35 21.91
C GLY A 30 15.53 9.57 21.97
N PHE A 31 16.09 9.98 20.84
CA PHE A 31 16.99 11.12 20.68
C PHE A 31 16.52 12.08 19.61
N CYS A 32 16.81 13.36 19.79
CA CYS A 32 16.47 14.42 18.86
C CYS A 32 17.36 14.39 17.61
N PRO A 33 16.82 14.27 16.38
CA PRO A 33 17.63 14.28 15.16
C PRO A 33 18.29 15.63 14.86
N ALA A 34 17.87 16.72 15.52
CA ALA A 34 18.44 18.03 15.29
C ALA A 34 19.65 18.34 16.18
N CYS A 35 19.74 17.80 17.43
CA CYS A 35 20.79 18.14 18.36
C CYS A 35 21.34 16.95 19.17
N GLY A 36 20.82 15.74 18.97
CA GLY A 36 21.28 14.52 19.63
C GLY A 36 20.86 14.35 21.09
N ALA A 37 20.22 15.37 21.73
CA ALA A 37 19.78 15.25 23.11
C ALA A 37 18.59 14.28 23.25
N ALA A 38 18.40 13.73 24.47
CA ALA A 38 17.26 12.87 24.77
C ALA A 38 15.92 13.58 24.53
N THR A 39 14.89 12.79 24.32
CA THR A 39 13.52 13.31 24.16
C THR A 39 12.58 12.72 25.20
N THR A 40 11.70 13.53 25.75
CA THR A 40 10.69 13.12 26.74
C THR A 40 9.32 12.97 26.10
N VAL A 41 8.60 11.89 26.46
CA VAL A 41 7.24 11.60 25.97
C VAL A 41 6.23 12.52 26.63
N THR A 42 5.34 13.14 25.84
CA THR A 42 4.27 14.03 26.30
C THR A 42 2.96 13.74 25.55
N ARG A 43 1.86 14.41 25.92
CA ARG A 43 0.55 14.32 25.27
C ARG A 43 0.09 12.87 25.04
N ALA A 44 0.09 12.08 26.11
CA ALA A 44 -0.33 10.67 26.08
C ALA A 44 0.39 9.83 25.00
N GLY A 45 1.65 10.14 24.67
CA GLY A 45 2.44 9.40 23.71
C GLY A 45 2.43 9.95 22.29
N TYR A 46 1.64 10.97 21.99
CA TYR A 46 1.57 11.54 20.62
C TYR A 46 2.63 12.59 20.30
N VAL A 47 3.42 12.99 21.28
CA VAL A 47 4.51 13.96 21.08
C VAL A 47 5.72 13.56 21.92
N ARG A 48 6.90 13.74 21.37
CA ARG A 48 8.16 13.76 22.12
C ARG A 48 8.74 15.16 22.07
N VAL A 49 9.25 15.66 23.18
CA VAL A 49 9.89 16.97 23.30
C VAL A 49 11.37 16.76 23.58
N CYS A 50 12.22 17.45 22.84
CA CYS A 50 13.68 17.41 23.06
C CYS A 50 14.05 18.14 24.34
N ASP A 51 14.78 17.48 25.23
CA ASP A 51 15.22 18.05 26.51
C ASP A 51 16.32 19.12 26.33
N GLY A 52 17.04 19.08 25.18
CA GLY A 52 18.10 20.04 24.89
C GLY A 52 17.64 21.28 24.12
N CYS A 53 16.88 21.12 23.01
CA CYS A 53 16.53 22.24 22.14
C CYS A 53 15.02 22.55 22.09
N GLY A 54 14.17 21.83 22.83
CA GLY A 54 12.73 22.07 22.93
C GLY A 54 11.93 21.66 21.67
N LYS A 55 12.55 21.14 20.61
CA LYS A 55 11.83 20.73 19.41
C LYS A 55 10.84 19.61 19.72
N GLN A 56 9.64 19.73 19.15
CA GLN A 56 8.62 18.69 19.21
C GLN A 56 8.79 17.72 18.02
N HIS A 57 8.59 16.45 18.31
CA HIS A 57 8.59 15.36 17.32
C HIS A 57 7.24 14.66 17.38
N PHE A 58 6.70 14.33 16.22
CA PHE A 58 5.39 13.72 16.04
C PHE A 58 5.55 12.33 15.44
N PRO A 59 4.59 11.40 15.64
CA PRO A 59 4.57 10.12 14.98
C PRO A 59 4.67 10.27 13.46
N ARG A 60 5.43 9.37 12.84
CA ARG A 60 5.57 9.32 11.39
C ARG A 60 4.45 8.49 10.78
N THR A 61 3.90 8.95 9.67
CA THR A 61 3.03 8.19 8.79
C THR A 61 3.53 8.38 7.36
N ASP A 62 3.90 7.28 6.71
CA ASP A 62 4.46 7.30 5.36
C ASP A 62 3.36 7.01 4.33
N PRO A 63 3.04 7.97 3.44
CA PRO A 63 2.08 7.74 2.39
C PRO A 63 2.64 6.75 1.35
N ALA A 64 1.85 5.74 1.00
CA ALA A 64 2.15 4.80 -0.06
C ALA A 64 0.93 4.65 -0.97
N VAL A 65 1.12 4.77 -2.27
CA VAL A 65 0.07 4.49 -3.24
C VAL A 65 -0.04 2.98 -3.49
N ILE A 66 -1.24 2.50 -3.74
CA ILE A 66 -1.50 1.14 -4.19
C ILE A 66 -2.56 1.18 -5.28
N CYS A 67 -2.29 0.59 -6.43
CA CYS A 67 -3.06 0.83 -7.63
C CYS A 67 -3.42 -0.45 -8.38
N LEU A 68 -4.70 -0.59 -8.73
CA LEU A 68 -5.16 -1.52 -9.76
C LEU A 68 -5.13 -0.82 -11.11
N VAL A 69 -4.25 -1.25 -11.99
CA VAL A 69 -4.18 -0.76 -13.37
C VAL A 69 -5.18 -1.53 -14.23
N ILE A 70 -5.99 -0.81 -14.99
CA ILE A 70 -7.13 -1.34 -15.75
C ILE A 70 -6.95 -1.02 -17.24
N ASN A 71 -7.14 -2.04 -18.07
CA ASN A 71 -7.18 -1.93 -19.54
C ASN A 71 -8.46 -2.61 -20.04
N GLY A 72 -9.53 -1.84 -20.22
CA GLY A 72 -10.84 -2.39 -20.62
C GLY A 72 -11.36 -3.42 -19.62
N ASP A 73 -11.46 -4.70 -20.03
CA ASP A 73 -11.91 -5.82 -19.18
C ASP A 73 -10.76 -6.57 -18.49
N GLU A 74 -9.57 -6.02 -18.51
CA GLU A 74 -8.38 -6.61 -17.90
C GLU A 74 -7.80 -5.73 -16.78
N CYS A 75 -7.21 -6.37 -15.77
CA CYS A 75 -6.41 -5.69 -14.75
C CYS A 75 -5.00 -6.27 -14.70
N LEU A 76 -4.04 -5.46 -14.29
CA LEU A 76 -2.65 -5.85 -14.11
C LEU A 76 -2.39 -6.28 -12.69
N LEU A 77 -1.83 -7.49 -12.50
CA LEU A 77 -1.43 -8.00 -11.20
C LEU A 77 0.03 -8.46 -11.25
N GLY A 78 0.79 -8.07 -10.24
CA GLY A 78 2.21 -8.36 -10.08
C GLY A 78 2.50 -9.40 -8.99
N ARG A 79 3.70 -9.99 -9.05
CA ARG A 79 4.25 -10.90 -8.06
C ARG A 79 5.66 -10.51 -7.63
N ARG A 80 5.89 -10.46 -6.34
CA ARG A 80 7.23 -10.33 -5.76
C ARG A 80 7.92 -11.69 -5.65
N ALA A 81 9.24 -11.74 -5.78
CA ALA A 81 10.02 -12.98 -5.74
C ALA A 81 9.78 -13.84 -4.48
N ILE A 82 9.57 -13.18 -3.33
CA ILE A 82 9.35 -13.83 -2.03
C ILE A 82 7.95 -14.44 -1.86
N TRP A 83 7.03 -14.21 -2.80
CA TRP A 83 5.68 -14.76 -2.73
C TRP A 83 5.58 -16.11 -3.44
N ALA A 84 4.61 -16.93 -3.00
CA ALA A 84 4.24 -18.14 -3.71
C ALA A 84 3.85 -17.84 -5.17
N LYS A 85 4.03 -18.83 -6.05
CA LYS A 85 3.83 -18.62 -7.52
C LYS A 85 2.41 -18.20 -7.88
N GLU A 86 1.43 -18.63 -7.11
CA GLU A 86 0.01 -18.36 -7.32
C GLU A 86 -0.39 -16.97 -6.80
N ARG A 87 0.39 -16.40 -5.86
CA ARG A 87 0.04 -15.13 -5.23
C ARG A 87 0.33 -13.94 -6.13
N ARG A 88 -0.68 -13.09 -6.31
CA ARG A 88 -0.60 -11.83 -7.05
C ARG A 88 -1.24 -10.69 -6.25
N SER A 89 -0.81 -9.47 -6.50
CA SER A 89 -1.34 -8.26 -5.88
C SER A 89 -1.37 -7.12 -6.90
N THR A 90 -2.06 -6.07 -6.54
CA THR A 90 -1.92 -4.74 -7.15
C THR A 90 -0.53 -4.17 -6.86
N LEU A 91 -0.08 -3.21 -7.65
CA LEU A 91 1.24 -2.58 -7.56
C LEU A 91 1.21 -1.44 -6.53
N ALA A 92 2.33 -1.21 -5.85
CA ALA A 92 2.35 -0.25 -4.74
C ALA A 92 3.76 0.25 -4.44
N GLY A 93 3.89 1.56 -4.19
CA GLY A 93 5.13 2.16 -3.75
C GLY A 93 4.95 3.42 -2.92
N PHE A 94 6.05 3.97 -2.42
CA PHE A 94 6.01 5.16 -1.56
C PHE A 94 5.88 6.44 -2.37
N VAL A 95 5.17 7.40 -1.78
CA VAL A 95 5.12 8.77 -2.32
C VAL A 95 6.43 9.46 -2.01
N GLU A 96 7.06 10.04 -3.03
CA GLU A 96 8.30 10.80 -2.89
C GLU A 96 8.05 12.28 -2.55
N PRO A 97 9.02 12.95 -1.90
CA PRO A 97 8.89 14.37 -1.62
C PRO A 97 8.74 15.22 -2.89
N GLY A 98 7.64 15.97 -2.97
CA GLY A 98 7.38 16.92 -4.04
C GLY A 98 6.49 16.42 -5.16
N GLU A 99 6.07 15.13 -5.16
CA GLU A 99 5.11 14.61 -6.12
C GLU A 99 3.68 14.57 -5.57
N THR A 100 2.70 14.60 -6.48
CA THR A 100 1.30 14.32 -6.14
C THR A 100 1.05 12.82 -6.08
N LEU A 101 -0.10 12.40 -5.51
CA LEU A 101 -0.45 10.98 -5.44
C LEU A 101 -0.61 10.35 -6.84
N GLU A 102 -1.16 11.10 -7.80
CA GLU A 102 -1.32 10.67 -9.19
C GLU A 102 0.04 10.51 -9.89
N GLN A 103 1.00 11.40 -9.59
CA GLN A 103 2.38 11.28 -10.08
C GLN A 103 3.07 10.06 -9.48
N ALA A 104 2.91 9.82 -8.18
CA ALA A 104 3.43 8.63 -7.51
C ALA A 104 2.88 7.34 -8.14
N VAL A 105 1.56 7.28 -8.39
CA VAL A 105 0.95 6.14 -9.10
C VAL A 105 1.59 5.94 -10.48
N ALA A 106 1.71 7.01 -11.27
CA ALA A 106 2.25 6.91 -12.63
C ALA A 106 3.72 6.47 -12.63
N ARG A 107 4.53 6.99 -11.71
CA ARG A 107 5.95 6.64 -11.57
C ARG A 107 6.12 5.18 -11.12
N GLU A 108 5.47 4.78 -10.03
CA GLU A 108 5.60 3.41 -9.48
C GLU A 108 5.17 2.35 -10.49
N ILE A 109 4.02 2.55 -11.19
CA ILE A 109 3.57 1.61 -12.21
C ILE A 109 4.58 1.52 -13.36
N PHE A 110 5.15 2.65 -13.78
CA PHE A 110 6.14 2.64 -14.84
C PHE A 110 7.46 1.99 -14.39
N GLU A 111 7.95 2.28 -13.18
CA GLU A 111 9.18 1.72 -12.64
C GLU A 111 9.08 0.21 -12.43
N GLU A 112 7.98 -0.27 -11.81
CA GLU A 112 7.81 -1.70 -11.50
C GLU A 112 7.53 -2.57 -12.73
N VAL A 113 6.77 -2.06 -13.73
CA VAL A 113 6.24 -2.90 -14.82
C VAL A 113 6.28 -2.25 -16.22
N GLY A 114 6.83 -1.05 -16.39
CA GLY A 114 6.97 -0.36 -17.67
C GLY A 114 5.66 0.13 -18.30
N VAL A 115 4.54 0.04 -17.61
CA VAL A 115 3.22 0.44 -18.13
C VAL A 115 2.97 1.92 -17.86
N HIS A 116 2.54 2.64 -18.89
CA HIS A 116 2.08 4.02 -18.74
C HIS A 116 0.59 4.06 -18.36
N VAL A 117 0.25 4.96 -17.45
CA VAL A 117 -1.14 5.19 -17.03
C VAL A 117 -1.57 6.64 -17.32
N GLY A 118 -2.86 6.81 -17.59
CA GLY A 118 -3.51 8.09 -17.84
C GLY A 118 -4.30 8.57 -16.62
N LYS A 119 -5.62 8.43 -16.69
CA LYS A 119 -6.51 8.84 -15.60
C LYS A 119 -6.29 7.98 -14.37
N VAL A 120 -6.23 8.64 -13.19
CA VAL A 120 -6.07 8.00 -11.88
C VAL A 120 -7.23 8.41 -10.98
N VAL A 121 -7.89 7.45 -10.34
CA VAL A 121 -9.08 7.68 -9.51
C VAL A 121 -8.88 7.08 -8.12
N TYR A 122 -9.00 7.92 -7.09
CA TYR A 122 -8.94 7.50 -5.69
C TYR A 122 -10.12 6.60 -5.31
N ARG A 123 -9.84 5.49 -4.61
CA ARG A 123 -10.84 4.49 -4.22
C ARG A 123 -10.95 4.29 -2.72
N GLY A 124 -9.96 4.71 -1.94
CA GLY A 124 -9.99 4.61 -0.49
C GLY A 124 -8.61 4.57 0.12
N SER A 125 -8.54 4.46 1.44
CA SER A 125 -7.28 4.33 2.17
C SER A 125 -7.36 3.26 3.24
N GLN A 126 -6.20 2.77 3.66
CA GLN A 126 -6.04 1.81 4.73
C GLN A 126 -4.79 2.13 5.56
N PRO A 127 -4.91 2.31 6.88
CA PRO A 127 -3.76 2.33 7.75
C PRO A 127 -2.99 1.01 7.66
N TRP A 128 -1.68 1.11 7.48
CA TRP A 128 -0.79 -0.04 7.38
C TRP A 128 0.42 0.16 8.29
N PRO A 129 0.24 0.06 9.63
CA PRO A 129 1.26 0.38 10.63
C PRO A 129 2.35 -0.71 10.74
N PHE A 130 2.85 -1.18 9.61
CA PHE A 130 3.92 -2.17 9.46
C PHE A 130 5.04 -1.65 8.56
N PRO A 131 5.89 -0.69 9.03
CA PRO A 131 5.84 -0.11 10.38
C PRO A 131 4.97 1.14 10.54
N ALA A 132 4.73 1.96 9.50
CA ALA A 132 4.13 3.29 9.64
C ALA A 132 3.45 3.81 8.35
N SER A 133 2.96 2.95 7.47
CA SER A 133 2.38 3.37 6.20
C SER A 133 0.89 3.71 6.29
N LEU A 134 0.46 4.64 5.44
CA LEU A 134 -0.92 4.83 5.04
C LEU A 134 -1.04 4.45 3.57
N MET A 135 -1.74 3.36 3.27
CA MET A 135 -2.01 2.94 1.91
C MET A 135 -3.13 3.77 1.31
N LEU A 136 -2.89 4.35 0.14
CA LEU A 136 -3.83 5.18 -0.62
C LEU A 136 -4.18 4.43 -1.91
N GLY A 137 -5.40 3.92 -1.99
CA GLY A 137 -5.86 3.02 -3.05
C GLY A 137 -6.41 3.76 -4.26
N PHE A 138 -5.98 3.34 -5.44
CA PHE A 138 -6.36 3.93 -6.72
C PHE A 138 -6.76 2.87 -7.76
N TRP A 139 -7.55 3.30 -8.72
CA TRP A 139 -7.63 2.69 -10.05
C TRP A 139 -6.97 3.62 -11.05
N ALA A 140 -6.23 3.06 -12.01
CA ALA A 140 -5.61 3.82 -13.07
C ALA A 140 -5.89 3.18 -14.44
N GLU A 141 -6.17 4.01 -15.44
CA GLU A 141 -6.36 3.59 -16.82
C GLU A 141 -5.00 3.39 -17.48
N ALA A 142 -4.76 2.21 -18.05
CA ALA A 142 -3.57 1.95 -18.83
C ALA A 142 -3.62 2.70 -20.16
N THR A 143 -2.51 3.34 -20.54
CA THR A 143 -2.32 3.94 -21.87
C THR A 143 -1.30 3.17 -22.70
N SER A 144 -0.64 2.17 -22.11
CA SER A 144 0.17 1.17 -22.78
C SER A 144 -0.08 -0.21 -22.18
N THR A 145 0.22 -1.29 -22.91
CA THR A 145 -0.07 -2.66 -22.48
C THR A 145 1.16 -3.56 -22.44
N GLU A 146 2.29 -3.10 -22.97
CA GLU A 146 3.55 -3.82 -22.90
C GLU A 146 4.06 -3.84 -21.46
N VAL A 147 4.36 -5.03 -20.95
CA VAL A 147 4.81 -5.23 -19.57
C VAL A 147 6.30 -5.57 -19.57
N ASN A 148 7.09 -4.74 -18.88
CA ASN A 148 8.52 -4.92 -18.68
C ASN A 148 8.82 -4.80 -17.18
N VAL A 149 8.93 -5.93 -16.49
CA VAL A 149 9.19 -5.94 -15.04
C VAL A 149 10.63 -5.51 -14.75
N ASP A 150 10.82 -4.81 -13.61
CA ASP A 150 12.12 -4.35 -13.13
C ASP A 150 13.03 -5.51 -12.66
N ASN A 151 12.45 -6.67 -12.32
CA ASN A 151 13.11 -7.85 -11.73
C ASN A 151 13.77 -7.60 -10.36
N ASP A 152 13.54 -6.46 -9.73
CA ASP A 152 13.98 -6.13 -8.38
C ASP A 152 12.83 -6.34 -7.39
N GLU A 153 11.78 -5.53 -7.49
CA GLU A 153 10.60 -5.69 -6.65
C GLU A 153 9.56 -6.63 -7.27
N ILE A 154 9.27 -6.49 -8.55
CA ILE A 154 8.30 -7.29 -9.29
C ILE A 154 9.04 -8.22 -10.27
N VAL A 155 8.85 -9.52 -10.10
CA VAL A 155 9.46 -10.53 -10.97
C VAL A 155 8.53 -11.07 -12.04
N GLU A 156 7.24 -10.87 -11.90
CA GLU A 156 6.21 -11.23 -12.88
C GLU A 156 5.04 -10.26 -12.77
N ALA A 157 4.53 -9.80 -13.91
CA ALA A 157 3.26 -9.09 -13.98
C ALA A 157 2.51 -9.50 -15.25
N HIS A 158 1.19 -9.70 -15.13
CA HIS A 158 0.36 -10.15 -16.22
C HIS A 158 -1.00 -9.46 -16.19
N TRP A 159 -1.58 -9.30 -17.38
CA TRP A 159 -2.96 -8.90 -17.56
C TRP A 159 -3.90 -10.07 -17.30
N PHE A 160 -4.95 -9.83 -16.54
CA PHE A 160 -5.97 -10.81 -16.18
C PHE A 160 -7.35 -10.26 -16.54
N SER A 161 -8.08 -10.95 -17.40
CA SER A 161 -9.49 -10.63 -17.62
C SER A 161 -10.32 -10.95 -16.36
N ARG A 162 -11.48 -10.31 -16.21
CA ARG A 162 -12.41 -10.60 -15.10
C ARG A 162 -12.74 -12.09 -15.02
N ALA A 163 -13.01 -12.73 -16.17
CA ALA A 163 -13.28 -14.16 -16.23
C ALA A 163 -12.10 -15.00 -15.73
N ARG A 164 -10.87 -14.62 -16.12
CA ARG A 164 -9.66 -15.30 -15.67
C ARG A 164 -9.42 -15.13 -14.16
N VAL A 165 -9.61 -13.93 -13.63
CA VAL A 165 -9.49 -13.71 -12.17
C VAL A 165 -10.48 -14.58 -11.42
N ARG A 166 -11.76 -14.59 -11.81
CA ARG A 166 -12.81 -15.40 -11.18
C ARG A 166 -12.49 -16.90 -11.23
N SER A 167 -12.13 -17.42 -12.40
CA SER A 167 -11.86 -18.87 -12.58
C SER A 167 -10.61 -19.32 -11.82
N GLN A 168 -9.51 -18.55 -11.92
CA GLN A 168 -8.26 -18.94 -11.27
C GLN A 168 -8.28 -18.73 -9.75
N THR A 169 -9.05 -17.77 -9.25
CA THR A 169 -9.27 -17.64 -7.80
C THR A 169 -10.10 -18.82 -7.27
N ALA A 170 -11.11 -19.28 -8.01
CA ALA A 170 -11.92 -20.41 -7.63
C ALA A 170 -11.15 -21.75 -7.67
N SER A 171 -10.19 -21.93 -8.59
CA SER A 171 -9.33 -23.12 -8.67
C SER A 171 -8.13 -23.08 -7.73
N GLY A 172 -7.77 -21.91 -7.18
CA GLY A 172 -6.57 -21.71 -6.38
C GLY A 172 -5.29 -21.41 -7.17
N ASP A 173 -5.39 -21.31 -8.50
CA ASP A 173 -4.26 -20.94 -9.38
C ASP A 173 -3.89 -19.45 -9.29
N LEU A 174 -4.78 -18.65 -8.73
CA LEU A 174 -4.56 -17.23 -8.38
C LEU A 174 -4.98 -17.00 -6.94
N VAL A 175 -4.04 -16.57 -6.13
CA VAL A 175 -4.26 -16.19 -4.73
C VAL A 175 -4.14 -14.68 -4.60
N LEU A 176 -5.24 -14.01 -4.34
CA LEU A 176 -5.27 -12.57 -4.04
C LEU A 176 -4.80 -12.31 -2.59
N PRO A 177 -4.43 -11.05 -2.26
CA PRO A 177 -4.15 -10.68 -0.88
C PRO A 177 -5.32 -10.99 0.06
N PRO A 178 -5.10 -11.03 1.39
CA PRO A 178 -6.17 -11.25 2.36
C PRO A 178 -7.36 -10.31 2.17
N ALA A 179 -8.56 -10.79 2.49
CA ALA A 179 -9.82 -10.07 2.23
C ALA A 179 -9.93 -8.70 2.93
N ASP A 180 -9.22 -8.53 4.04
CA ASP A 180 -9.10 -7.29 4.80
C ASP A 180 -8.13 -6.26 4.18
N SER A 181 -7.38 -6.64 3.13
CA SER A 181 -6.42 -5.73 2.50
C SER A 181 -7.08 -4.82 1.45
N ILE A 182 -6.61 -3.58 1.38
CA ILE A 182 -7.04 -2.63 0.34
C ILE A 182 -6.77 -3.16 -1.08
N SER A 183 -5.69 -3.92 -1.30
CA SER A 183 -5.41 -4.56 -2.59
C SER A 183 -6.53 -5.54 -3.00
N HIS A 184 -6.97 -6.39 -2.06
CA HIS A 184 -8.09 -7.30 -2.30
C HIS A 184 -9.37 -6.52 -2.66
N ARG A 185 -9.68 -5.49 -1.89
CA ARG A 185 -10.84 -4.63 -2.12
C ARG A 185 -10.80 -3.97 -3.50
N LEU A 186 -9.66 -3.42 -3.93
CA LEU A 186 -9.53 -2.80 -5.25
C LEU A 186 -9.86 -3.77 -6.38
N VAL A 187 -9.41 -5.03 -6.26
CA VAL A 187 -9.69 -6.08 -7.26
C VAL A 187 -11.15 -6.52 -7.20
N THR A 188 -11.70 -6.75 -6.01
CA THR A 188 -13.10 -7.23 -5.86
C THR A 188 -14.11 -6.17 -6.25
N ASP A 189 -13.88 -4.90 -5.91
CA ASP A 189 -14.74 -3.79 -6.35
C ASP A 189 -14.76 -3.72 -7.89
N TRP A 190 -13.59 -3.86 -8.55
CA TRP A 190 -13.52 -3.91 -10.00
C TRP A 190 -14.21 -5.14 -10.59
N LEU A 191 -14.11 -6.31 -9.97
CA LEU A 191 -14.81 -7.52 -10.44
C LEU A 191 -16.33 -7.39 -10.36
N HIS A 192 -16.86 -6.67 -9.40
CA HIS A 192 -18.31 -6.50 -9.21
C HIS A 192 -18.90 -5.35 -10.03
N ASP A 193 -18.11 -4.36 -10.39
CA ASP A 193 -18.57 -3.23 -11.21
C ASP A 193 -18.21 -3.49 -12.69
N GLU A 194 -19.12 -4.12 -13.42
CA GLU A 194 -18.93 -4.42 -14.85
C GLU A 194 -18.82 -3.15 -15.72
N ASN A 195 -19.23 -2.01 -15.21
CA ASN A 195 -19.10 -0.70 -15.85
C ASN A 195 -17.92 0.11 -15.29
N ALA A 196 -17.10 -0.49 -14.42
CA ALA A 196 -15.93 0.17 -13.85
C ALA A 196 -14.99 0.64 -14.97
N ARG A 197 -15.07 1.91 -15.26
CA ARG A 197 -14.10 2.65 -16.08
C ARG A 197 -13.39 3.66 -15.17
N VAL A 198 -12.12 3.82 -15.41
CA VAL A 198 -11.32 4.82 -14.70
C VAL A 198 -11.67 6.22 -15.18
#